data_8ba05a0968177e35b89e2f15d879bede
#
_entry.id   8ba05a0968177e35b89e2f15d879bede
#
_cell.length_a   1.000
_cell.length_b   1.000
_cell.length_c   1.000
_cell.angle_alpha   90.00
_cell.angle_beta   90.00
_cell.angle_gamma   90.00
#
_symmetry.space_group_name_H-M   'P 1'
#
loop_
_entity.id
_entity.type
_entity.pdbx_description
1 polymer ?
#
loop_
_entity_poly.entity_id
_entity_poly.type
_entity_poly.pdbx_seq_one_letter_code
_entity_poly.pdbx_strand_id
1 'polypeptide(L)'
;GAERDPQPPLFVALLWNDEKHSFNEVSDKILEVCTNMTPKDARNFAEAVDRHGRQVVAMSDDVRRLVLMARRIGVIYLLVTVQHAFDYYVEEVAGCVLEFLMELASCSLYSADATSDGRMIKAQITKTLLRPWLVPEWAEAPAAIRRLS
;
A
#
# COMPACT_ATOMS: atom_id res chain seq x y z
N GLY A 1 17.88 18.20 -23.50
CA GLY A 1 17.76 16.81 -23.27
C GLY A 1 16.32 16.38 -23.05
N ALA A 2 16.06 15.16 -23.39
CA ALA A 2 14.73 14.61 -23.20
C ALA A 2 14.30 14.75 -21.73
N GLU A 3 13.18 15.38 -21.51
CA GLU A 3 12.59 15.41 -20.19
C GLU A 3 12.22 13.98 -19.82
N ARG A 4 12.81 13.50 -18.75
CA ARG A 4 12.44 12.21 -18.20
C ARG A 4 11.17 12.39 -17.39
N ASP A 5 10.23 11.48 -17.55
CA ASP A 5 9.11 11.40 -16.63
C ASP A 5 9.64 11.32 -15.20
N PRO A 6 9.03 12.05 -14.24
CA PRO A 6 9.49 11.96 -12.87
C PRO A 6 9.44 10.51 -12.39
N GLN A 7 10.56 10.02 -11.91
CA GLN A 7 10.66 8.68 -11.35
C GLN A 7 9.93 8.66 -10.01
N PRO A 8 9.15 7.62 -9.71
CA PRO A 8 8.59 7.47 -8.38
C PRO A 8 9.72 7.26 -7.37
N PRO A 9 9.55 7.71 -6.12
CA PRO A 9 10.53 7.46 -5.07
C PRO A 9 10.81 5.96 -4.91
N LEU A 10 12.07 5.62 -4.58
CA LEU A 10 12.51 4.23 -4.48
C LEU A 10 12.06 3.54 -3.19
N PHE A 11 11.83 4.32 -2.11
CA PHE A 11 11.56 3.78 -0.79
C PHE A 11 10.33 4.42 -0.18
N VAL A 12 9.64 3.66 0.65
CA VAL A 12 8.50 4.13 1.43
C VAL A 12 8.71 3.83 2.90
N ALA A 13 8.24 4.72 3.76
CA ALA A 13 8.14 4.51 5.19
C ALA A 13 6.68 4.28 5.54
N LEU A 14 6.40 3.20 6.27
CA LEU A 14 5.05 2.78 6.64
C LEU A 14 4.90 2.86 8.16
N LEU A 15 3.87 3.56 8.62
CA LEU A 15 3.44 3.51 10.01
C LEU A 15 2.41 2.40 10.18
N TRP A 16 2.66 1.53 11.13
CA TRP A 16 1.78 0.40 11.43
C TRP A 16 0.87 0.74 12.59
N ASN A 17 -0.39 0.31 12.49
CA ASN A 17 -1.35 0.47 13.56
C ASN A 17 -0.95 -0.35 14.78
N ASP A 18 -1.19 0.22 15.96
CA ASP A 18 -1.19 -0.55 17.20
C ASP A 18 -2.44 -0.16 18.01
N GLU A 19 -2.73 -0.95 19.03
CA GLU A 19 -3.90 -0.72 19.88
C GLU A 19 -3.56 0.07 21.15
N LYS A 20 -2.30 0.48 21.32
CA LYS A 20 -1.82 1.14 22.55
C LYS A 20 -1.84 2.65 22.46
N HIS A 21 -1.70 3.20 21.26
CA HIS A 21 -1.64 4.66 21.05
C HIS A 21 -3.00 5.20 20.66
N SER A 22 -3.36 6.35 21.22
CA SER A 22 -4.57 7.08 20.83
C SER A 22 -4.38 7.78 19.48
N PHE A 23 -5.48 8.16 18.85
CA PHE A 23 -5.43 8.98 17.65
C PHE A 23 -4.65 10.28 17.86
N ASN A 24 -4.85 10.92 19.02
CA ASN A 24 -4.15 12.17 19.34
C ASN A 24 -2.64 11.96 19.45
N GLU A 25 -2.20 10.88 20.09
CA GLU A 25 -0.77 10.57 20.18
C GLU A 25 -0.15 10.38 18.81
N VAL A 26 -0.82 9.62 17.93
CA VAL A 26 -0.35 9.38 16.57
C VAL A 26 -0.35 10.68 15.77
N SER A 27 -1.45 11.42 15.76
CA SER A 27 -1.54 12.65 14.97
C SER A 27 -0.58 13.72 15.45
N ASP A 28 -0.37 13.87 16.75
CA ASP A 28 0.58 14.84 17.31
C ASP A 28 2.01 14.49 16.92
N LYS A 29 2.38 13.19 16.97
CA LYS A 29 3.72 12.76 16.57
C LYS A 29 3.95 12.96 15.09
N ILE A 30 2.99 12.64 14.25
CA ILE A 30 3.09 12.82 12.80
C ILE A 30 3.21 14.31 12.47
N LEU A 31 2.43 15.15 13.13
CA LEU A 31 2.50 16.60 12.94
C LEU A 31 3.86 17.18 13.34
N GLU A 32 4.46 16.64 14.41
CA GLU A 32 5.79 17.03 14.87
C GLU A 32 6.88 16.66 13.86
N VAL A 33 6.78 15.47 13.27
CA VAL A 33 7.83 14.91 12.40
C VAL A 33 7.67 15.33 10.94
N CYS A 34 6.45 15.49 10.45
CA CYS A 34 6.15 15.83 9.06
C CYS A 34 5.89 17.32 8.90
N THR A 35 6.81 18.02 8.23
CA THR A 35 6.84 19.49 8.20
C THR A 35 5.73 20.15 7.38
N ASN A 36 5.13 19.45 6.42
CA ASN A 36 4.15 20.02 5.50
C ASN A 36 2.72 19.50 5.75
N MET A 37 2.47 19.02 6.94
CA MET A 37 1.18 18.40 7.27
C MET A 37 0.37 19.34 8.16
N THR A 38 -0.91 19.54 7.83
CA THR A 38 -1.82 20.29 8.68
C THR A 38 -2.36 19.40 9.80
N PRO A 39 -2.91 19.98 10.90
CA PRO A 39 -3.55 19.18 11.94
C PRO A 39 -4.67 18.28 11.42
N LYS A 40 -5.44 18.76 10.43
CA LYS A 40 -6.48 17.96 9.79
C LYS A 40 -5.89 16.76 9.05
N ASP A 41 -4.81 16.98 8.30
CA ASP A 41 -4.11 15.89 7.56
C ASP A 41 -3.57 14.85 8.53
N ALA A 42 -3.00 15.30 9.65
CA ALA A 42 -2.46 14.38 10.67
C ALA A 42 -3.56 13.52 11.30
N ARG A 43 -4.74 14.09 11.57
CA ARG A 43 -5.88 13.33 12.07
C ARG A 43 -6.39 12.33 11.02
N ASN A 44 -6.52 12.75 9.77
CA ASN A 44 -6.92 11.87 8.69
C ASN A 44 -5.94 10.73 8.51
N PHE A 45 -4.65 11.01 8.66
CA PHE A 45 -3.60 10.00 8.60
C PHE A 45 -3.76 8.98 9.74
N ALA A 46 -3.98 9.43 10.97
CA ALA A 46 -4.17 8.54 12.11
C ALA A 46 -5.41 7.64 11.93
N GLU A 47 -6.49 8.18 11.39
CA GLU A 47 -7.67 7.39 11.04
C GLU A 47 -7.39 6.36 9.97
N ALA A 48 -6.61 6.72 8.94
CA ALA A 48 -6.23 5.81 7.87
C ALA A 48 -5.37 4.66 8.39
N VAL A 49 -4.44 4.94 9.29
CA VAL A 49 -3.62 3.90 9.94
C VAL A 49 -4.51 2.91 10.69
N ASP A 50 -5.46 3.41 11.45
CA ASP A 50 -6.41 2.57 12.19
C ASP A 50 -7.27 1.72 11.25
N ARG A 51 -7.78 2.33 10.19
CA ARG A 51 -8.68 1.67 9.24
C ARG A 51 -7.99 0.62 8.40
N HIS A 52 -6.78 0.92 7.92
CA HIS A 52 -6.07 0.09 6.94
C HIS A 52 -4.99 -0.80 7.57
N GLY A 53 -4.67 -0.59 8.85
CA GLY A 53 -3.62 -1.32 9.53
C GLY A 53 -2.22 -0.75 9.32
N ARG A 54 -2.00 -0.05 8.23
CA ARG A 54 -0.75 0.66 7.92
C ARG A 54 -1.01 1.78 6.94
N GLN A 55 -0.12 2.77 6.95
CA GLN A 55 -0.24 3.91 6.04
C GLN A 55 1.15 4.46 5.69
N VAL A 56 1.33 4.89 4.47
CA VAL A 56 2.56 5.54 4.03
C VAL A 56 2.70 6.89 4.73
N VAL A 57 3.81 7.07 5.45
CA VAL A 57 4.17 8.34 6.10
C VAL A 57 4.94 9.24 5.13
N ALA A 58 5.87 8.65 4.39
CA ALA A 58 6.73 9.38 3.49
C ALA A 58 7.33 8.46 2.44
N MET A 59 7.72 9.05 1.34
CA MET A 59 8.45 8.39 0.25
C MET A 59 9.71 9.19 -0.05
N SER A 60 10.80 8.52 -0.38
CA SER A 60 12.05 9.19 -0.71
C SER A 60 12.98 8.26 -1.48
N ASP A 61 13.85 8.85 -2.31
CA ASP A 61 14.97 8.12 -2.91
C ASP A 61 16.12 7.95 -1.93
N ASP A 62 16.14 8.74 -0.87
CA ASP A 62 17.17 8.67 0.17
C ASP A 62 16.63 7.89 1.38
N VAL A 63 17.04 6.63 1.49
CA VAL A 63 16.60 5.74 2.57
C VAL A 63 16.99 6.28 3.94
N ARG A 64 18.10 7.03 4.05
CA ARG A 64 18.54 7.59 5.34
C ARG A 64 17.55 8.59 5.90
N ARG A 65 16.92 9.39 5.05
CA ARG A 65 15.86 10.33 5.48
C ARG A 65 14.69 9.59 6.10
N LEU A 66 14.28 8.49 5.48
CA LEU A 66 13.18 7.66 5.98
C LEU A 66 13.54 6.95 7.29
N VAL A 67 14.78 6.47 7.41
CA VAL A 67 15.24 5.83 8.64
C VAL A 67 15.28 6.85 9.80
N LEU A 68 15.73 8.06 9.54
CA LEU A 68 15.73 9.12 10.56
C LEU A 68 14.30 9.47 10.99
N MET A 69 13.39 9.58 10.04
CA MET A 69 11.96 9.79 10.34
C MET A 69 11.39 8.64 11.16
N ALA A 70 11.69 7.40 10.77
CA ALA A 70 11.26 6.22 11.50
C ALA A 70 11.74 6.23 12.96
N ARG A 71 12.98 6.64 13.18
CA ARG A 71 13.54 6.76 14.55
C ARG A 71 12.83 7.84 15.37
N ARG A 72 12.53 8.98 14.76
CA ARG A 72 11.83 10.07 15.43
C ARG A 72 10.41 9.68 15.83
N ILE A 73 9.71 8.98 14.97
CA ILE A 73 8.38 8.45 15.26
C ILE A 73 8.47 7.32 16.30
N GLY A 74 9.50 6.49 16.19
CA GLY A 74 9.70 5.35 17.08
C GLY A 74 10.03 5.71 18.54
N VAL A 75 10.33 6.97 18.82
CA VAL A 75 10.60 7.43 20.19
C VAL A 75 9.45 7.14 21.15
N ILE A 76 8.21 7.20 20.66
CA ILE A 76 7.01 6.86 21.44
C ILE A 76 6.55 5.41 21.20
N TYR A 77 7.41 4.57 20.68
CA TYR A 77 7.15 3.14 20.43
C TYR A 77 6.14 2.84 19.33
N LEU A 78 5.90 3.79 18.42
CA LEU A 78 5.19 3.50 17.18
C LEU A 78 6.13 2.77 16.22
N LEU A 79 5.61 1.77 15.52
CA LEU A 79 6.40 1.00 14.56
C LEU A 79 6.35 1.65 13.18
N VAL A 80 7.52 2.02 12.67
CA VAL A 80 7.68 2.47 11.29
C VAL A 80 8.68 1.55 10.60
N THR A 81 8.30 1.00 9.47
CA THR A 81 9.17 0.18 8.63
C THR A 81 9.49 0.91 7.34
N VAL A 82 10.67 0.65 6.79
CA VAL A 82 11.10 1.21 5.51
C VAL A 82 11.32 0.05 4.55
N GLN A 83 10.74 0.17 3.36
CA GLN A 83 10.87 -0.87 2.33
C GLN A 83 10.95 -0.25 0.96
N HIS A 84 11.28 -1.06 -0.06
CA HIS A 84 11.23 -0.62 -1.44
C HIS A 84 9.80 -0.30 -1.85
N ALA A 85 9.63 0.80 -2.55
CA ALA A 85 8.32 1.21 -3.06
C ALA A 85 7.69 0.13 -3.95
N PHE A 86 8.51 -0.56 -4.73
CA PHE A 86 8.02 -1.65 -5.58
C PHE A 86 7.34 -2.74 -4.75
N ASP A 87 7.97 -3.19 -3.68
CA ASP A 87 7.41 -4.23 -2.81
C ASP A 87 6.11 -3.77 -2.17
N TYR A 88 6.07 -2.52 -1.74
CA TYR A 88 4.86 -1.94 -1.18
C TYR A 88 3.70 -1.95 -2.18
N TYR A 89 3.93 -1.47 -3.40
CA TYR A 89 2.89 -1.44 -4.43
C TYR A 89 2.41 -2.84 -4.80
N VAL A 90 3.31 -3.80 -4.89
CA VAL A 90 2.95 -5.20 -5.17
C VAL A 90 2.03 -5.74 -4.07
N GLU A 91 2.37 -5.49 -2.81
CA GLU A 91 1.55 -5.93 -1.67
C GLU A 91 0.16 -5.29 -1.70
N GLU A 92 0.08 -3.99 -1.99
CA GLU A 92 -1.20 -3.27 -2.06
C GLU A 92 -2.07 -3.79 -3.20
N VAL A 93 -1.50 -3.99 -4.38
CA VAL A 93 -2.25 -4.52 -5.53
C VAL A 93 -2.70 -5.95 -5.25
N ALA A 94 -1.84 -6.79 -4.70
CA ALA A 94 -2.19 -8.16 -4.35
C ALA A 94 -3.33 -8.20 -3.32
N GLY A 95 -3.30 -7.29 -2.33
CA GLY A 95 -4.36 -7.16 -1.35
C GLY A 95 -5.69 -6.77 -1.98
N CYS A 96 -5.70 -5.77 -2.87
CA CYS A 96 -6.91 -5.34 -3.57
C CYS A 96 -7.48 -6.46 -4.44
N VAL A 97 -6.63 -7.18 -5.16
CA VAL A 97 -7.07 -8.30 -6.00
C VAL A 97 -7.67 -9.41 -5.15
N LEU A 98 -7.03 -9.73 -4.04
CA LEU A 98 -7.52 -10.76 -3.13
C LEU A 98 -8.89 -10.39 -2.54
N GLU A 99 -9.06 -9.16 -2.09
CA GLU A 99 -10.35 -8.67 -1.59
C GLU A 99 -11.45 -8.79 -2.65
N PHE A 100 -11.14 -8.38 -3.87
CA PHE A 100 -12.07 -8.47 -4.99
C PHE A 100 -12.47 -9.92 -5.27
N LEU A 101 -11.52 -10.84 -5.28
CA LEU A 101 -11.80 -12.26 -5.49
C LEU A 101 -12.63 -12.86 -4.34
N MET A 102 -12.38 -12.42 -3.11
CA MET A 102 -13.17 -12.86 -1.95
C MET A 102 -14.61 -12.36 -2.05
N GLU A 103 -14.83 -11.11 -2.49
CA GLU A 103 -16.17 -10.59 -2.74
C GLU A 103 -16.90 -11.37 -3.81
N LEU A 104 -16.22 -11.68 -4.92
CA LEU A 104 -16.80 -12.50 -5.98
C LEU A 104 -17.16 -13.90 -5.47
N ALA A 105 -16.33 -14.47 -4.64
CA ALA A 105 -16.57 -15.79 -4.07
C ALA A 105 -17.77 -15.82 -3.11
N SER A 106 -18.07 -14.70 -2.46
CA SER A 106 -19.20 -14.61 -1.52
C SER A 106 -20.53 -14.20 -2.16
N CYS A 107 -20.52 -13.84 -3.45
CA CYS A 107 -21.73 -13.46 -4.19
C CYS A 107 -22.29 -14.61 -5.03
N SER A 108 -23.26 -14.31 -5.90
CA SER A 108 -23.93 -15.31 -6.75
C SER A 108 -22.99 -16.10 -7.65
N LEU A 109 -21.80 -15.58 -7.97
CA LEU A 109 -20.79 -16.29 -8.75
C LEU A 109 -20.25 -17.51 -7.99
N TYR A 110 -20.21 -17.47 -6.69
CA TYR A 110 -19.82 -18.61 -5.88
C TYR A 110 -20.80 -19.78 -6.07
N SER A 111 -22.09 -19.49 -6.09
CA SER A 111 -23.12 -20.48 -6.35
C SER A 111 -23.00 -21.05 -7.76
N ALA A 112 -22.59 -20.23 -8.73
CA ALA A 112 -22.38 -20.64 -10.11
C ALA A 112 -21.14 -21.50 -10.30
N ASP A 113 -20.27 -21.59 -9.30
CA ASP A 113 -19.05 -22.37 -9.36
C ASP A 113 -19.29 -23.88 -9.52
N ALA A 114 -20.49 -24.33 -9.18
CA ALA A 114 -20.92 -25.69 -9.42
C ALA A 114 -21.19 -25.98 -10.91
N THR A 115 -21.29 -24.92 -11.74
CA THR A 115 -21.52 -25.05 -13.18
C THR A 115 -20.20 -24.85 -13.95
N SER A 116 -20.11 -25.41 -15.15
CA SER A 116 -18.93 -25.20 -16.00
C SER A 116 -18.75 -23.74 -16.39
N ASP A 117 -19.83 -23.00 -16.59
CA ASP A 117 -19.79 -21.58 -16.94
C ASP A 117 -19.24 -20.73 -15.79
N GLY A 118 -19.66 -21.01 -14.56
CA GLY A 118 -19.16 -20.34 -13.37
C GLY A 118 -17.66 -20.56 -13.17
N ARG A 119 -17.20 -21.78 -13.39
CA ARG A 119 -15.75 -22.10 -13.31
C ARG A 119 -14.95 -21.39 -14.38
N MET A 120 -15.48 -21.28 -15.62
CA MET A 120 -14.83 -20.56 -16.69
C MET A 120 -14.72 -19.07 -16.38
N ILE A 121 -15.75 -18.47 -15.82
CA ILE A 121 -15.76 -17.05 -15.41
C ILE A 121 -14.69 -16.81 -14.35
N LYS A 122 -14.61 -17.65 -13.31
CA LYS A 122 -13.58 -17.55 -12.29
C LYS A 122 -12.17 -17.68 -12.87
N ALA A 123 -11.96 -18.65 -13.75
CA ALA A 123 -10.66 -18.86 -14.40
C ALA A 123 -10.28 -17.63 -15.23
N GLN A 124 -11.22 -17.05 -15.95
CA GLN A 124 -10.99 -15.87 -16.77
C GLN A 124 -10.66 -14.65 -15.91
N ILE A 125 -11.37 -14.44 -14.81
CA ILE A 125 -11.09 -13.35 -13.86
C ILE A 125 -9.70 -13.51 -13.29
N THR A 126 -9.35 -14.69 -12.79
CA THR A 126 -8.03 -14.99 -12.24
C THR A 126 -6.94 -14.71 -13.26
N LYS A 127 -7.11 -15.20 -14.48
CA LYS A 127 -6.15 -15.02 -15.56
C LYS A 127 -5.96 -13.56 -15.92
N THR A 128 -7.06 -12.78 -15.96
CA THR A 128 -7.02 -11.37 -16.33
C THR A 128 -6.39 -10.51 -15.24
N LEU A 129 -6.75 -10.75 -13.97
CA LEU A 129 -6.30 -9.92 -12.87
C LEU A 129 -4.92 -10.30 -12.35
N LEU A 130 -4.59 -11.59 -12.32
CA LEU A 130 -3.34 -12.07 -11.73
C LEU A 130 -2.23 -12.31 -12.74
N ARG A 131 -2.56 -12.47 -14.02
CA ARG A 131 -1.57 -12.76 -15.05
C ARG A 131 -0.39 -11.79 -15.09
N PRO A 132 -0.59 -10.46 -15.03
CA PRO A 132 0.53 -9.52 -15.04
C PRO A 132 1.52 -9.72 -13.90
N TRP A 133 1.09 -10.41 -12.82
CA TRP A 133 1.85 -10.61 -11.59
C TRP A 133 2.45 -12.00 -11.47
N LEU A 134 2.05 -12.94 -12.38
CA LEU A 134 2.41 -14.35 -12.28
C LEU A 134 3.33 -14.83 -13.42
N VAL A 135 3.69 -13.97 -14.37
CA VAL A 135 4.44 -14.35 -15.58
C VAL A 135 5.75 -13.58 -15.72
N PRO A 136 6.67 -14.06 -16.61
CA PRO A 136 8.00 -13.44 -16.77
C PRO A 136 8.00 -11.97 -17.18
N GLU A 137 6.93 -11.43 -17.77
CA GLU A 137 6.78 -10.00 -18.03
C GLU A 137 6.80 -9.17 -16.75
N TRP A 138 6.88 -9.81 -15.64
CA TRP A 138 7.07 -9.23 -14.33
C TRP A 138 8.19 -8.18 -14.28
N ALA A 139 9.24 -8.36 -15.08
CA ALA A 139 10.31 -7.37 -15.19
C ALA A 139 9.82 -5.98 -15.61
N GLU A 140 8.66 -5.90 -16.28
CA GLU A 140 8.03 -4.65 -16.68
C GLU A 140 7.09 -4.08 -15.60
N ALA A 141 6.81 -4.84 -14.55
CA ALA A 141 5.87 -4.43 -13.51
C ALA A 141 6.22 -3.10 -12.84
N PRO A 142 7.50 -2.76 -12.56
CA PRO A 142 7.84 -1.46 -12.01
C PRO A 142 7.38 -0.29 -12.86
N ALA A 143 7.51 -0.40 -14.18
CA ALA A 143 7.06 0.62 -15.12
C ALA A 143 5.53 0.74 -15.12
N ALA A 144 4.82 -0.39 -15.09
CA ALA A 144 3.36 -0.40 -15.02
C ALA A 144 2.85 0.24 -13.72
N ILE A 145 3.47 -0.07 -12.60
CA ILE A 145 3.15 0.51 -11.30
C ILE A 145 3.40 2.01 -11.29
N ARG A 146 4.50 2.46 -11.89
CA ARG A 146 4.81 3.89 -12.03
C ARG A 146 3.72 4.66 -12.76
N ARG A 147 3.08 4.06 -13.74
CA ARG A 147 1.98 4.70 -14.49
C ARG A 147 0.70 4.82 -13.67
N LEU A 148 0.51 3.94 -12.69
CA LEU A 148 -0.67 3.95 -11.83
C LEU A 148 -0.52 4.92 -10.65
N SER A 149 0.69 5.28 -10.32
CA SER A 149 0.97 6.23 -9.25
C SER A 149 1.13 7.65 -9.76
#